data_951dad21708959e47b3b15294ad1acec
#
_entry.id   951dad21708959e47b3b15294ad1acec
#
_cell.length_a   1.000
_cell.length_b   1.000
_cell.length_c   1.000
_cell.angle_alpha   90.00
_cell.angle_beta   90.00
_cell.angle_gamma   90.00
#
_symmetry.space_group_name_H-M   'P 1'
#
loop_
_entity.id
_entity.type
_entity.pdbx_description
1 polymer ?
#
loop_
_entity_poly.entity_id
_entity_poly.type
_entity_poly.pdbx_seq_one_letter_code
_entity_poly.pdbx_strand_id
1 'polypeptide(L)'
;MGISYLPQEASIFRGMNVEDNLMSIIENVETDNNKQQILLENLLNEFDIAHVRKSKSIVLSGGERRRLEIARTLASNPNYLLLDEPLTGIDPVSIEEIKIIIKKLKRKNIGILITDHNVRETLKIVDRVYIVNEGAVFFEGNPKDAINNEKIKNFYLGSNFSI
;
A
#
# COMPACT_ATOMS: atom_id res chain seq x y z
N MET A 1 -11.30 0.94 -16.06
CA MET A 1 -10.10 0.10 -15.88
C MET A 1 -9.94 -0.22 -14.41
N GLY A 2 -9.73 -1.45 -14.04
CA GLY A 2 -9.68 -1.86 -12.64
C GLY A 2 -8.28 -1.75 -12.01
N ILE A 3 -7.52 -0.69 -12.27
CA ILE A 3 -6.17 -0.49 -11.75
C ILE A 3 -6.13 0.83 -11.00
N SER A 4 -5.62 0.82 -9.77
CA SER A 4 -5.32 2.01 -8.98
C SER A 4 -3.84 2.06 -8.62
N TYR A 5 -3.32 3.27 -8.44
CA TYR A 5 -1.91 3.53 -8.19
C TYR A 5 -1.72 4.40 -6.95
N LEU A 6 -0.86 3.95 -6.06
CA LEU A 6 -0.37 4.70 -4.92
C LEU A 6 1.06 5.14 -5.22
N PRO A 7 1.33 6.44 -5.47
CA PRO A 7 2.68 6.94 -5.71
C PRO A 7 3.51 6.97 -4.42
N GLN A 8 4.83 7.05 -4.60
CA GLN A 8 5.78 7.25 -3.50
C GLN A 8 5.52 8.56 -2.76
N GLU A 9 5.27 9.64 -3.51
CA GLU A 9 4.95 10.95 -2.95
C GLU A 9 3.51 11.01 -2.39
N ALA A 10 3.30 11.86 -1.37
CA ALA A 10 2.00 12.01 -0.74
C ALA A 10 0.93 12.48 -1.75
N SER A 11 -0.08 11.63 -1.96
CA SER A 11 -1.15 11.85 -2.94
C SER A 11 -2.45 12.42 -2.35
N ILE A 12 -2.48 12.69 -1.04
CA ILE A 12 -3.67 13.24 -0.36
C ILE A 12 -3.84 14.74 -0.59
N PHE A 13 -5.08 15.20 -0.54
CA PHE A 13 -5.41 16.63 -0.50
C PHE A 13 -5.17 17.19 0.90
N ARG A 14 -4.04 17.86 1.10
CA ARG A 14 -3.55 18.29 2.44
C ARG A 14 -4.51 19.25 3.15
N GLY A 15 -5.26 20.06 2.42
CA GLY A 15 -6.23 21.02 2.95
C GLY A 15 -7.57 20.40 3.38
N MET A 16 -7.87 19.20 2.89
CA MET A 16 -9.09 18.45 3.20
C MET A 16 -8.91 17.62 4.48
N ASN A 17 -10.02 17.29 5.16
CA ASN A 17 -10.01 16.29 6.21
C ASN A 17 -9.97 14.87 5.63
N VAL A 18 -9.89 13.85 6.48
CA VAL A 18 -9.80 12.44 6.08
C VAL A 18 -11.05 12.00 5.32
N GLU A 19 -12.25 12.35 5.82
CA GLU A 19 -13.53 12.02 5.21
C GLU A 19 -13.66 12.62 3.80
N ASP A 20 -13.34 13.91 3.65
CA ASP A 20 -13.43 14.60 2.35
C ASP A 20 -12.41 14.03 1.34
N ASN A 21 -11.24 13.60 1.80
CA ASN A 21 -10.26 12.91 0.95
C ASN A 21 -10.82 11.61 0.37
N LEU A 22 -11.55 10.82 1.16
CA LEU A 22 -12.19 9.59 0.69
C LEU A 22 -13.39 9.91 -0.21
N MET A 23 -14.26 10.83 0.22
CA MET A 23 -15.45 11.23 -0.56
C MET A 23 -15.10 11.76 -1.94
N SER A 24 -13.98 12.49 -2.10
CA SER A 24 -13.52 12.99 -3.40
C SER A 24 -13.32 11.91 -4.47
N ILE A 25 -13.10 10.65 -4.06
CA ILE A 25 -13.00 9.50 -4.97
C ILE A 25 -14.34 8.75 -5.03
N ILE A 26 -14.98 8.53 -3.89
CA ILE A 26 -16.24 7.79 -3.79
C ILE A 26 -17.33 8.39 -4.68
N GLU A 27 -17.50 9.71 -4.67
CA GLU A 27 -18.48 10.44 -5.51
C GLU A 27 -18.29 10.25 -7.01
N ASN A 28 -17.07 9.93 -7.45
CA ASN A 28 -16.79 9.66 -8.87
C ASN A 28 -17.14 8.23 -9.30
N VAL A 29 -17.32 7.30 -8.36
CA VAL A 29 -17.53 5.87 -8.67
C VAL A 29 -18.91 5.35 -8.24
N GLU A 30 -19.56 6.03 -7.30
CA GLU A 30 -20.90 5.70 -6.81
C GLU A 30 -21.78 6.95 -6.82
N THR A 31 -22.98 6.83 -7.39
CA THR A 31 -23.95 7.94 -7.52
C THR A 31 -25.01 7.96 -6.42
N ASP A 32 -25.23 6.82 -5.76
CA ASP A 32 -26.19 6.68 -4.67
C ASP A 32 -25.60 7.18 -3.35
N ASN A 33 -26.16 8.23 -2.78
CA ASN A 33 -25.66 8.85 -1.55
C ASN A 33 -25.61 7.87 -0.36
N ASN A 34 -26.57 6.94 -0.25
CA ASN A 34 -26.57 5.95 0.82
C ASN A 34 -25.42 4.96 0.67
N LYS A 35 -25.13 4.52 -0.56
CA LYS A 35 -24.00 3.63 -0.85
C LYS A 35 -22.66 4.34 -0.67
N GLN A 36 -22.59 5.63 -1.02
CA GLN A 36 -21.39 6.46 -0.74
C GLN A 36 -21.06 6.46 0.74
N GLN A 37 -22.06 6.71 1.60
CA GLN A 37 -21.88 6.72 3.05
C GLN A 37 -21.47 5.33 3.58
N ILE A 38 -22.08 4.26 3.10
CA ILE A 38 -21.70 2.89 3.48
C ILE A 38 -20.24 2.61 3.08
N LEU A 39 -19.84 2.99 1.88
CA LEU A 39 -18.46 2.80 1.41
C LEU A 39 -17.46 3.61 2.23
N LEU A 40 -17.80 4.87 2.54
CA LEU A 40 -17.00 5.73 3.40
C LEU A 40 -16.79 5.10 4.79
N GLU A 41 -17.85 4.67 5.47
CA GLU A 41 -17.75 4.05 6.80
C GLU A 41 -16.92 2.75 6.74
N ASN A 42 -17.11 1.94 5.71
CA ASN A 42 -16.33 0.72 5.53
C ASN A 42 -14.83 1.02 5.38
N LEU A 43 -14.44 2.02 4.56
CA LEU A 43 -13.05 2.40 4.39
C LEU A 43 -12.45 3.00 5.67
N LEU A 44 -13.17 3.89 6.36
CA LEU A 44 -12.71 4.48 7.62
C LEU A 44 -12.40 3.41 8.68
N ASN A 45 -13.27 2.41 8.80
CA ASN A 45 -13.11 1.32 9.77
C ASN A 45 -12.06 0.30 9.32
N GLU A 46 -12.04 -0.09 8.04
CA GLU A 46 -11.08 -1.08 7.51
C GLU A 46 -9.63 -0.62 7.66
N PHE A 47 -9.39 0.69 7.52
CA PHE A 47 -8.08 1.31 7.58
C PHE A 47 -7.75 1.93 8.95
N ASP A 48 -8.63 1.76 9.94
CA ASP A 48 -8.47 2.31 11.29
C ASP A 48 -8.13 3.82 11.29
N ILE A 49 -8.91 4.60 10.53
CA ILE A 49 -8.78 6.06 10.43
C ILE A 49 -10.08 6.80 10.80
N ALA A 50 -11.08 6.07 11.35
CA ALA A 50 -12.34 6.66 11.78
C ALA A 50 -12.16 7.70 12.89
N HIS A 51 -11.22 7.48 13.80
CA HIS A 51 -10.93 8.37 14.93
C HIS A 51 -10.39 9.74 14.50
N VAL A 52 -9.77 9.82 13.29
CA VAL A 52 -9.24 11.07 12.71
C VAL A 52 -10.07 11.60 11.54
N ARG A 53 -11.29 11.08 11.32
CA ARG A 53 -12.13 11.40 10.15
C ARG A 53 -12.32 12.89 9.86
N LYS A 54 -12.42 13.73 10.90
CA LYS A 54 -12.59 15.19 10.79
C LYS A 54 -11.26 15.95 10.87
N SER A 55 -10.15 15.28 11.11
CA SER A 55 -8.83 15.88 11.16
C SER A 55 -8.35 16.25 9.75
N LYS A 56 -7.73 17.42 9.61
CA LYS A 56 -7.08 17.81 8.34
C LYS A 56 -5.93 16.85 8.06
N SER A 57 -5.78 16.45 6.80
CA SER A 57 -4.76 15.47 6.40
C SER A 57 -3.32 15.92 6.67
N ILE A 58 -3.09 17.22 6.80
CA ILE A 58 -1.76 17.78 7.09
C ILE A 58 -1.26 17.45 8.51
N VAL A 59 -2.17 17.20 9.46
CA VAL A 59 -1.81 16.92 10.87
C VAL A 59 -1.71 15.43 11.19
N LEU A 60 -1.98 14.55 10.22
CA LEU A 60 -1.89 13.11 10.39
C LEU A 60 -0.45 12.65 10.62
N SER A 61 -0.27 11.65 11.47
CA SER A 61 0.97 10.88 11.57
C SER A 61 1.34 10.23 10.23
N GLY A 62 2.59 9.80 10.06
CA GLY A 62 3.03 9.11 8.84
C GLY A 62 2.21 7.86 8.54
N GLY A 63 1.90 7.05 9.56
CA GLY A 63 1.11 5.84 9.45
C GLY A 63 -0.36 6.12 9.08
N GLU A 64 -1.02 7.05 9.78
CA GLU A 64 -2.41 7.45 9.47
C GLU A 64 -2.53 8.02 8.05
N ARG A 65 -1.55 8.82 7.63
CA ARG A 65 -1.49 9.36 6.28
C ARG A 65 -1.38 8.25 5.26
N ARG A 66 -0.48 7.28 5.46
CA ARG A 66 -0.30 6.16 4.53
C ARG A 66 -1.53 5.27 4.46
N ARG A 67 -2.21 5.02 5.59
CA ARG A 67 -3.50 4.31 5.61
C ARG A 67 -4.58 5.04 4.82
N LEU A 68 -4.69 6.36 4.96
CA LEU A 68 -5.61 7.18 4.17
C LEU A 68 -5.30 7.13 2.67
N GLU A 69 -4.03 7.20 2.29
CA GLU A 69 -3.60 7.13 0.88
C GLU A 69 -3.99 5.78 0.25
N ILE A 70 -3.76 4.67 0.96
CA ILE A 70 -4.17 3.34 0.49
C ILE A 70 -5.70 3.24 0.43
N ALA A 71 -6.42 3.70 1.45
CA ALA A 71 -7.88 3.72 1.47
C ALA A 71 -8.45 4.49 0.27
N ARG A 72 -7.87 5.64 -0.08
CA ARG A 72 -8.24 6.42 -1.27
C ARG A 72 -8.08 5.63 -2.57
N THR A 73 -6.97 4.91 -2.73
CA THR A 73 -6.76 4.09 -3.94
C THR A 73 -7.78 2.96 -4.05
N LEU A 74 -8.27 2.45 -2.92
CA LEU A 74 -9.28 1.40 -2.88
C LEU A 74 -10.72 1.90 -3.04
N ALA A 75 -10.98 3.17 -2.79
CA ALA A 75 -12.30 3.77 -2.96
C ALA A 75 -12.84 3.61 -4.39
N SER A 76 -11.97 3.48 -5.39
CA SER A 76 -12.33 3.21 -6.79
C SER A 76 -12.64 1.73 -7.10
N ASN A 77 -12.65 0.85 -6.10
CA ASN A 77 -12.89 -0.60 -6.22
C ASN A 77 -12.04 -1.28 -7.31
N PRO A 78 -10.70 -1.22 -7.23
CA PRO A 78 -9.82 -1.75 -8.26
C PRO A 78 -9.68 -3.28 -8.17
N ASN A 79 -9.38 -3.93 -9.32
CA ASN A 79 -8.95 -5.32 -9.35
C ASN A 79 -7.44 -5.47 -9.10
N TYR A 80 -6.66 -4.41 -9.42
CA TYR A 80 -5.22 -4.37 -9.25
C TYR A 80 -4.78 -3.07 -8.58
N LEU A 81 -3.82 -3.19 -7.68
CA LEU A 81 -3.26 -2.10 -6.91
C LEU A 81 -1.75 -2.05 -7.11
N LEU A 82 -1.24 -0.91 -7.59
CA LEU A 82 0.18 -0.65 -7.71
C LEU A 82 0.59 0.23 -6.53
N LEU A 83 1.50 -0.26 -5.71
CA LEU A 83 2.00 0.41 -4.51
C LEU A 83 3.47 0.75 -4.71
N ASP A 84 3.78 2.04 -4.81
CA ASP A 84 5.14 2.51 -4.97
C ASP A 84 5.71 2.94 -3.61
N GLU A 85 6.70 2.20 -3.14
CA GLU A 85 7.34 2.34 -1.84
C GLU A 85 6.36 2.51 -0.65
N PRO A 86 5.40 1.58 -0.46
CA PRO A 86 4.36 1.74 0.55
C PRO A 86 4.89 1.72 2.00
N LEU A 87 6.09 1.18 2.23
CA LEU A 87 6.69 1.02 3.56
C LEU A 87 7.73 2.10 3.88
N THR A 88 7.98 3.02 2.93
CA THR A 88 9.01 4.05 3.08
C THR A 88 8.53 5.24 3.90
N GLY A 89 9.40 5.76 4.78
CA GLY A 89 9.15 7.00 5.52
C GLY A 89 8.13 6.90 6.65
N ILE A 90 7.78 5.69 7.09
CA ILE A 90 6.91 5.43 8.23
C ILE A 90 7.66 4.66 9.33
N ASP A 91 7.15 4.72 10.55
CA ASP A 91 7.74 4.04 11.70
C ASP A 91 7.51 2.51 11.67
N PRO A 92 8.29 1.70 12.43
CA PRO A 92 8.18 0.24 12.41
C PRO A 92 6.81 -0.31 12.78
N VAL A 93 6.06 0.35 13.67
CA VAL A 93 4.71 -0.08 14.06
C VAL A 93 3.77 0.09 12.89
N SER A 94 3.82 1.26 12.23
CA SER A 94 3.04 1.56 11.04
C SER A 94 3.37 0.62 9.87
N ILE A 95 4.64 0.18 9.71
CA ILE A 95 5.02 -0.84 8.72
C ILE A 95 4.24 -2.13 8.94
N GLU A 96 4.16 -2.63 10.19
CA GLU A 96 3.41 -3.86 10.48
C GLU A 96 1.92 -3.70 10.18
N GLU A 97 1.33 -2.54 10.51
CA GLU A 97 -0.08 -2.25 10.19
C GLU A 97 -0.35 -2.26 8.68
N ILE A 98 0.52 -1.61 7.87
CA ILE A 98 0.40 -1.61 6.41
C ILE A 98 0.55 -3.04 5.85
N LYS A 99 1.46 -3.84 6.37
CA LYS A 99 1.61 -5.25 5.97
C LYS A 99 0.36 -6.07 6.24
N ILE A 100 -0.32 -5.83 7.39
CA ILE A 100 -1.60 -6.47 7.72
C ILE A 100 -2.67 -6.06 6.70
N ILE A 101 -2.75 -4.78 6.35
CA ILE A 101 -3.67 -4.26 5.34
C ILE A 101 -3.41 -4.95 4.00
N ILE A 102 -2.17 -4.97 3.50
CA ILE A 102 -1.80 -5.62 2.24
C ILE A 102 -2.23 -7.09 2.22
N LYS A 103 -2.00 -7.83 3.32
CA LYS A 103 -2.44 -9.22 3.46
C LYS A 103 -3.96 -9.38 3.42
N LYS A 104 -4.72 -8.44 4.02
CA LYS A 104 -6.19 -8.42 3.95
C LYS A 104 -6.69 -8.19 2.52
N LEU A 105 -6.09 -7.23 1.81
CA LEU A 105 -6.46 -6.92 0.43
C LEU A 105 -6.21 -8.09 -0.52
N LYS A 106 -5.08 -8.78 -0.36
CA LYS A 106 -4.77 -10.00 -1.08
C LYS A 106 -5.83 -11.09 -0.88
N ARG A 107 -6.36 -11.26 0.35
CA ARG A 107 -7.45 -12.21 0.63
C ARG A 107 -8.78 -11.82 -0.07
N LYS A 108 -8.94 -10.56 -0.44
CA LYS A 108 -10.09 -10.08 -1.25
C LYS A 108 -9.88 -10.28 -2.77
N ASN A 109 -8.86 -11.05 -3.18
CA ASN A 109 -8.49 -11.30 -4.58
C ASN A 109 -8.08 -10.03 -5.36
N ILE A 110 -7.56 -9.01 -4.67
CA ILE A 110 -6.95 -7.85 -5.32
C ILE A 110 -5.51 -8.22 -5.68
N GLY A 111 -5.15 -8.12 -6.96
CA GLY A 111 -3.78 -8.26 -7.42
C GLY A 111 -2.94 -7.07 -6.95
N ILE A 112 -1.79 -7.29 -6.29
CA ILE A 112 -0.98 -6.21 -5.73
C ILE A 112 0.42 -6.30 -6.29
N LEU A 113 0.88 -5.22 -6.93
CA LEU A 113 2.27 -5.00 -7.32
C LEU A 113 2.89 -3.99 -6.37
N ILE A 114 4.02 -4.36 -5.77
CA ILE A 114 4.76 -3.52 -4.81
C ILE A 114 6.16 -3.29 -5.35
N THR A 115 6.58 -2.03 -5.40
CA THR A 115 7.99 -1.63 -5.48
C THR A 115 8.40 -1.12 -4.11
N ASP A 116 9.53 -1.57 -3.55
CA ASP A 116 10.03 -1.05 -2.28
C ASP A 116 11.52 -1.37 -2.13
N HIS A 117 12.27 -0.47 -1.54
CA HIS A 117 13.67 -0.69 -1.20
C HIS A 117 13.85 -1.35 0.18
N ASN A 118 12.79 -1.44 0.99
CA ASN A 118 12.78 -2.23 2.23
C ASN A 118 12.55 -3.71 1.92
N VAL A 119 13.55 -4.32 1.29
CA VAL A 119 13.48 -5.69 0.76
C VAL A 119 13.08 -6.69 1.84
N ARG A 120 13.61 -6.54 3.07
CA ARG A 120 13.34 -7.45 4.19
C ARG A 120 11.85 -7.51 4.52
N GLU A 121 11.18 -6.36 4.61
CA GLU A 121 9.77 -6.32 4.97
C GLU A 121 8.87 -6.70 3.79
N THR A 122 9.28 -6.33 2.57
CA THR A 122 8.54 -6.67 1.36
C THR A 122 8.52 -8.18 1.10
N LEU A 123 9.66 -8.87 1.25
CA LEU A 123 9.76 -10.32 1.05
C LEU A 123 8.86 -11.14 2.01
N LYS A 124 8.46 -10.57 3.15
CA LYS A 124 7.53 -11.23 4.12
C LYS A 124 6.07 -11.24 3.67
N ILE A 125 5.69 -10.42 2.68
CA ILE A 125 4.29 -10.22 2.29
C ILE A 125 3.96 -10.57 0.84
N VAL A 126 4.97 -10.71 -0.02
CA VAL A 126 4.78 -11.03 -1.44
C VAL A 126 4.82 -12.54 -1.71
N ASP A 127 4.20 -12.97 -2.80
CA ASP A 127 4.23 -14.36 -3.27
C ASP A 127 5.28 -14.59 -4.34
N ARG A 128 5.58 -13.53 -5.12
CA ARG A 128 6.50 -13.55 -6.26
C ARG A 128 7.37 -12.32 -6.25
N VAL A 129 8.60 -12.48 -6.65
CA VAL A 129 9.63 -11.43 -6.66
C VAL A 129 10.21 -11.30 -8.04
N TYR A 130 10.36 -10.07 -8.50
CA TYR A 130 11.17 -9.69 -9.65
C TYR A 130 12.26 -8.76 -9.16
N ILE A 131 13.51 -9.10 -9.43
CA ILE A 131 14.65 -8.22 -9.19
C ILE A 131 15.06 -7.66 -10.54
N VAL A 132 15.01 -6.34 -10.67
CA VAL A 132 15.39 -5.63 -11.89
C VAL A 132 16.75 -4.99 -11.68
N ASN A 133 17.67 -5.21 -12.61
CA ASN A 133 18.98 -4.58 -12.63
C ASN A 133 19.32 -4.12 -14.06
N GLU A 134 19.81 -2.90 -14.21
CA GLU A 134 20.20 -2.33 -15.51
C GLU A 134 19.12 -2.46 -16.60
N GLY A 135 17.86 -2.29 -16.23
CA GLY A 135 16.71 -2.35 -17.15
C GLY A 135 16.27 -3.77 -17.55
N ALA A 136 16.89 -4.82 -16.98
CA ALA A 136 16.53 -6.21 -17.25
C ALA A 136 16.08 -6.94 -15.97
N VAL A 137 15.23 -7.97 -16.14
CA VAL A 137 14.85 -8.85 -15.03
C VAL A 137 16.02 -9.77 -14.73
N PHE A 138 16.71 -9.51 -13.61
CA PHE A 138 17.84 -10.30 -13.14
C PHE A 138 17.41 -11.61 -12.45
N PHE A 139 16.26 -11.57 -11.75
CA PHE A 139 15.70 -12.73 -11.08
C PHE A 139 14.18 -12.65 -11.08
N GLU A 140 13.55 -13.82 -11.22
CA GLU A 140 12.13 -14.03 -11.03
C GLU A 140 11.90 -15.32 -10.23
N GLY A 141 11.08 -15.28 -9.19
CA GLY A 141 10.82 -16.47 -8.38
C GLY A 141 10.03 -16.17 -7.12
N ASN A 142 9.95 -17.12 -6.20
CA ASN A 142 9.37 -16.91 -4.88
C ASN A 142 10.38 -16.27 -3.91
N PRO A 143 9.90 -15.67 -2.78
CA PRO A 143 10.79 -15.02 -1.81
C PRO A 143 11.88 -15.93 -1.24
N LYS A 144 11.58 -17.22 -1.01
CA LYS A 144 12.57 -18.18 -0.45
C LYS A 144 13.72 -18.43 -1.40
N ASP A 145 13.41 -18.56 -2.69
CA ASP A 145 14.44 -18.76 -3.72
C ASP A 145 15.31 -17.51 -3.86
N ALA A 146 14.71 -16.31 -3.78
CA ALA A 146 15.45 -15.06 -3.80
C ALA A 146 16.44 -14.96 -2.62
N ILE A 147 16.00 -15.29 -1.41
CA ILE A 147 16.81 -15.24 -0.19
C ILE A 147 17.98 -16.24 -0.23
N ASN A 148 17.76 -17.42 -0.81
CA ASN A 148 18.77 -18.49 -0.87
C ASN A 148 19.75 -18.34 -2.05
N ASN A 149 19.51 -17.42 -2.97
CA ASN A 149 20.35 -17.20 -4.12
C ASN A 149 21.59 -16.36 -3.75
N GLU A 150 22.79 -16.96 -3.86
CA GLU A 150 24.05 -16.29 -3.50
C GLU A 150 24.36 -15.05 -4.35
N LYS A 151 23.97 -15.04 -5.62
CA LYS A 151 24.14 -13.87 -6.48
C LYS A 151 23.28 -12.71 -5.98
N ILE A 152 22.04 -12.98 -5.58
CA ILE A 152 21.12 -11.98 -5.02
C ILE A 152 21.64 -11.47 -3.67
N LYS A 153 22.12 -12.37 -2.81
CA LYS A 153 22.74 -11.97 -1.54
C LYS A 153 23.90 -11.01 -1.75
N ASN A 154 24.83 -11.36 -2.64
CA ASN A 154 26.02 -10.56 -2.84
C ASN A 154 25.75 -9.21 -3.52
N PHE A 155 24.81 -9.16 -4.45
CA PHE A 155 24.52 -7.95 -5.23
C PHE A 155 23.47 -7.02 -4.59
N TYR A 156 22.48 -7.56 -3.86
CA TYR A 156 21.29 -6.81 -3.48
C TYR A 156 20.99 -6.85 -1.99
N LEU A 157 21.20 -7.97 -1.33
CA LEU A 157 20.76 -8.16 0.06
C LEU A 157 21.89 -7.92 1.07
N GLY A 158 23.15 -8.07 0.64
CA GLY A 158 24.31 -8.12 1.53
C GLY A 158 24.51 -9.52 2.13
N SER A 159 25.80 -9.87 2.36
CA SER A 159 26.22 -11.21 2.82
C SER A 159 25.59 -11.64 4.18
N ASN A 160 25.18 -10.69 5.01
CA ASN A 160 24.58 -10.91 6.35
C ASN A 160 23.04 -10.81 6.35
N PHE A 161 22.40 -10.87 5.18
CA PHE A 161 20.94 -10.75 5.11
C PHE A 161 20.26 -12.02 5.65
N SER A 162 19.37 -11.82 6.65
CA SER A 162 18.47 -12.84 7.21
C SER A 162 17.08 -12.23 7.40
N ILE A 163 16.04 -13.01 7.21
CA ILE A 163 14.62 -12.64 7.49
C ILE A 163 14.18 -13.28 8.78
#